data_fb738e7b83b56f5b085f9df41d0807c1
#
_entry.id   fb738e7b83b56f5b085f9df41d0807c1
#
_cell.length_a   1.000
_cell.length_b   1.000
_cell.length_c   1.000
_cell.angle_alpha   90.00
_cell.angle_beta   90.00
_cell.angle_gamma   90.00
#
_symmetry.space_group_name_H-M   'P 1'
#
loop_
_entity.id
_entity.type
_entity.pdbx_description
1 polymer ?
#
loop_
_entity_poly.entity_id
_entity_poly.type
_entity_poly.pdbx_seq_one_letter_code
_entity_poly.pdbx_strand_id
1 'polypeptide(L)'
;MLIPDGEFRYEIRRAGELIATEEESLAAGKIRGIRHPASGSNVYEVEAELDPDALIRRIVVRYSRGPFVRNATYESADDFLRGNISAMGSRNNLTTKLGRYREVDADLLIFRALTIAHIRARGQSRWTGRIAAIDANTLVAATSKQTCRRAGNDPHLWIYEPRMGDSENIVIDDSGCVLRRHDARGLDTILISRTPANSVAK
;
A
#
# COMPACT_ATOMS: atom_id res chain seq x y z
N MET A 1 6.52 -12.17 -12.09
CA MET A 1 6.50 -11.03 -11.13
C MET A 1 5.33 -10.15 -11.52
N LEU A 2 4.52 -9.69 -10.55
CA LEU A 2 3.29 -8.95 -10.85
C LEU A 2 3.55 -7.46 -11.13
N ILE A 3 4.51 -6.86 -10.44
CA ILE A 3 5.03 -5.52 -10.66
C ILE A 3 6.56 -5.58 -10.69
N PRO A 4 7.26 -4.69 -11.41
CA PRO A 4 8.72 -4.76 -11.52
C PRO A 4 9.41 -4.37 -10.22
N ASP A 5 10.54 -5.01 -9.95
CA ASP A 5 11.45 -4.58 -8.89
C ASP A 5 12.00 -3.19 -9.20
N GLY A 6 12.12 -2.35 -8.19
CA GLY A 6 12.61 -0.99 -8.33
C GLY A 6 12.38 -0.13 -7.11
N GLU A 7 12.85 1.10 -7.20
CA GLU A 7 12.61 2.17 -6.24
C GLU A 7 11.72 3.22 -6.89
N PHE A 8 10.74 3.71 -6.14
CA PHE A 8 9.74 4.65 -6.60
C PHE A 8 9.66 5.79 -5.61
N ARG A 9 9.62 7.02 -6.10
CA ARG A 9 9.45 8.19 -5.26
C ARG A 9 8.26 9.00 -5.74
N TYR A 10 7.40 9.36 -4.81
CA TYR A 10 6.16 10.09 -5.05
C TYR A 10 6.13 11.40 -4.28
N GLU A 11 5.45 12.39 -4.83
CA GLU A 11 4.99 13.58 -4.13
C GLU A 11 3.49 13.48 -3.88
N ILE A 12 3.07 13.80 -2.66
CA ILE A 12 1.66 13.88 -2.26
C ILE A 12 1.32 15.36 -2.13
N ARG A 13 0.37 15.81 -2.94
CA ARG A 13 -0.02 17.22 -3.02
C ARG A 13 -1.50 17.39 -2.72
N ARG A 14 -1.87 18.54 -2.16
CA ARG A 14 -3.26 18.99 -2.00
C ARG A 14 -3.36 20.40 -2.53
N ALA A 15 -4.29 20.65 -3.48
CA ALA A 15 -4.44 21.95 -4.15
C ALA A 15 -3.10 22.52 -4.69
N GLY A 16 -2.20 21.62 -5.17
CA GLY A 16 -0.88 21.99 -5.68
C GLY A 16 0.24 22.09 -4.62
N GLU A 17 -0.08 22.20 -3.34
CA GLU A 17 0.90 22.26 -2.27
C GLU A 17 1.44 20.88 -1.90
N LEU A 18 2.76 20.76 -1.73
CA LEU A 18 3.40 19.53 -1.27
C LEU A 18 3.06 19.30 0.21
N ILE A 19 2.42 18.17 0.52
CA ILE A 19 2.07 17.81 1.90
C ILE A 19 2.87 16.61 2.44
N ALA A 20 3.39 15.76 1.56
CA ALA A 20 4.26 14.65 1.93
C ALA A 20 5.06 14.16 0.73
N THR A 21 6.12 13.40 1.01
CA THR A 21 6.82 12.54 0.04
C THR A 21 6.67 11.08 0.47
N GLU A 22 6.65 10.18 -0.52
CA GLU A 22 6.61 8.74 -0.28
C GLU A 22 7.70 8.08 -1.10
N GLU A 23 8.51 7.25 -0.45
CA GLU A 23 9.56 6.46 -1.07
C GLU A 23 9.22 4.98 -0.88
N GLU A 24 9.15 4.24 -1.97
CA GLU A 24 8.80 2.83 -1.98
C GLU A 24 9.84 2.03 -2.72
N SER A 25 10.07 0.80 -2.31
CA SER A 25 10.89 -0.15 -3.04
C SER A 25 10.27 -1.54 -3.04
N LEU A 26 10.49 -2.26 -4.13
CA LEU A 26 10.22 -3.69 -4.25
C LEU A 26 11.49 -4.35 -4.78
N ALA A 27 12.01 -5.33 -4.05
CA ALA A 27 13.16 -6.11 -4.47
C ALA A 27 13.09 -7.52 -3.89
N ALA A 28 13.20 -8.53 -4.75
CA ALA A 28 13.22 -9.95 -4.35
C ALA A 28 12.08 -10.35 -3.38
N GLY A 29 10.87 -9.85 -3.63
CA GLY A 29 9.69 -10.14 -2.80
C GLY A 29 9.66 -9.39 -1.45
N LYS A 30 10.49 -8.37 -1.28
CA LYS A 30 10.47 -7.49 -0.11
C LYS A 30 10.01 -6.10 -0.53
N ILE A 31 9.08 -5.55 0.23
CA ILE A 31 8.59 -4.19 0.09
C ILE A 31 9.15 -3.37 1.24
N ARG A 32 9.58 -2.17 0.93
CA ARG A 32 9.82 -1.12 1.92
C ARG A 32 9.18 0.16 1.45
N GLY A 33 8.53 0.88 2.35
CA GLY A 33 7.93 2.16 2.05
C GLY A 33 8.05 3.12 3.22
N ILE A 34 8.31 4.39 2.93
CA ILE A 34 8.42 5.45 3.93
C ILE A 34 7.66 6.67 3.41
N ARG A 35 6.80 7.23 4.27
CA ARG A 35 6.14 8.50 4.01
C ARG A 35 6.60 9.56 5.00
N HIS A 36 7.11 10.66 4.48
CA HIS A 36 7.53 11.83 5.21
C HIS A 36 6.58 12.99 4.95
N PRO A 37 5.99 13.63 5.97
CA PRO A 37 5.24 14.86 5.77
C PRO A 37 6.17 16.01 5.35
N ALA A 38 5.67 16.94 4.55
CA ALA A 38 6.41 18.15 4.17
C ALA A 38 6.65 19.09 5.37
N SER A 39 5.81 18.97 6.40
CA SER A 39 5.94 19.70 7.66
C SER A 39 5.64 18.80 8.85
N GLY A 40 6.39 18.96 9.94
CA GLY A 40 6.25 18.12 11.14
C GLY A 40 7.21 16.93 11.18
N SER A 41 7.07 16.11 12.23
CA SER A 41 8.00 15.00 12.53
C SER A 41 7.35 13.62 12.45
N ASN A 42 6.20 13.52 11.80
CA ASN A 42 5.51 12.23 11.69
C ASN A 42 6.12 11.42 10.56
N VAL A 43 6.55 10.19 10.84
CA VAL A 43 7.06 9.27 9.82
C VAL A 43 6.22 8.00 9.86
N TYR A 44 5.83 7.52 8.70
CA TYR A 44 5.13 6.26 8.50
C TYR A 44 6.01 5.33 7.68
N GLU A 45 6.37 4.19 8.24
CA GLU A 45 7.26 3.21 7.64
C GLU A 45 6.55 1.87 7.53
N VAL A 46 6.76 1.19 6.41
CA VAL A 46 6.24 -0.16 6.16
C VAL A 46 7.34 -1.03 5.61
N GLU A 47 7.48 -2.23 6.15
CA GLU A 47 8.26 -3.31 5.57
C GLU A 47 7.37 -4.53 5.39
N ALA A 48 7.37 -5.14 4.22
CA ALA A 48 6.58 -6.35 3.98
C ALA A 48 7.38 -7.40 3.22
N GLU A 49 7.03 -8.65 3.46
CA GLU A 49 7.56 -9.82 2.76
C GLU A 49 6.42 -10.48 1.99
N LEU A 50 6.67 -10.76 0.72
CA LEU A 50 5.77 -11.47 -0.17
C LEU A 50 6.11 -12.97 -0.19
N ASP A 51 5.09 -13.79 -0.36
CA ASP A 51 5.26 -15.19 -0.72
C ASP A 51 5.51 -15.34 -2.25
N PRO A 52 5.77 -16.55 -2.78
CA PRO A 52 5.97 -16.77 -4.21
C PRO A 52 4.80 -16.34 -5.10
N ASP A 53 3.58 -16.30 -4.56
CA ASP A 53 2.37 -15.85 -5.25
C ASP A 53 2.18 -14.31 -5.17
N ALA A 54 3.17 -13.61 -4.64
CA ALA A 54 3.18 -12.16 -4.40
C ALA A 54 2.08 -11.70 -3.42
N LEU A 55 1.67 -12.56 -2.50
CA LEU A 55 0.77 -12.22 -1.40
C LEU A 55 1.59 -11.87 -0.15
N ILE A 56 1.04 -10.99 0.68
CA ILE A 56 1.71 -10.59 1.92
C ILE A 56 1.80 -11.77 2.88
N ARG A 57 3.03 -12.16 3.22
CA ARG A 57 3.35 -13.16 4.25
C ARG A 57 3.54 -12.51 5.61
N ARG A 58 4.26 -11.40 5.65
CA ARG A 58 4.55 -10.65 6.86
C ARG A 58 4.57 -9.16 6.55
N ILE A 59 4.10 -8.35 7.48
CA ILE A 59 4.18 -6.90 7.38
C ILE A 59 4.51 -6.29 8.74
N VAL A 60 5.42 -5.35 8.74
CA VAL A 60 5.79 -4.51 9.88
C VAL A 60 5.46 -3.08 9.53
N VAL A 61 4.72 -2.42 10.39
CA VAL A 61 4.32 -1.03 10.22
C VAL A 61 4.77 -0.24 11.44
N ARG A 62 5.36 0.90 11.20
CA ARG A 62 5.83 1.82 12.22
C ARG A 62 5.28 3.21 11.98
N TYR A 63 4.77 3.81 13.01
CA TYR A 63 4.40 5.22 13.03
C TYR A 63 5.14 5.93 14.15
N SER A 64 5.82 7.03 13.84
CA SER A 64 6.52 7.85 14.81
C SER A 64 6.07 9.31 14.71
N ARG A 65 5.95 9.95 15.88
CA ARG A 65 5.65 11.38 16.01
C ARG A 65 6.46 11.94 17.18
N GLY A 66 7.60 12.58 16.87
CA GLY A 66 8.56 12.97 17.90
C GLY A 66 8.97 11.76 18.74
N PRO A 67 8.85 11.80 20.08
CA PRO A 67 9.23 10.67 20.95
C PRO A 67 8.22 9.52 20.95
N PHE A 68 7.02 9.71 20.38
CA PHE A 68 6.00 8.67 20.34
C PHE A 68 6.24 7.72 19.18
N VAL A 69 6.41 6.44 19.49
CA VAL A 69 6.57 5.37 18.49
C VAL A 69 5.53 4.29 18.74
N ARG A 70 4.86 3.89 17.67
CA ARG A 70 4.00 2.71 17.61
C ARG A 70 4.56 1.75 16.58
N ASN A 71 4.53 0.48 16.88
CA ASN A 71 4.91 -0.58 15.94
C ASN A 71 3.80 -1.61 15.88
N ALA A 72 3.53 -2.11 14.70
CA ALA A 72 2.68 -3.27 14.50
C ALA A 72 3.41 -4.30 13.65
N THR A 73 3.29 -5.56 14.02
CA THR A 73 3.79 -6.68 13.22
C THR A 73 2.63 -7.62 12.98
N TYR A 74 2.43 -8.00 11.72
CA TYR A 74 1.39 -8.92 11.30
C TYR A 74 1.98 -10.02 10.45
N GLU A 75 1.44 -11.22 10.59
CA GLU A 75 1.74 -12.39 9.78
C GLU A 75 0.45 -12.99 9.23
N SER A 76 0.46 -13.35 7.97
CA SER A 76 -0.66 -14.02 7.35
C SER A 76 -0.56 -15.53 7.64
N ALA A 77 -1.60 -16.08 8.25
CA ALA A 77 -1.73 -17.49 8.54
C ALA A 77 -3.15 -17.93 8.18
N ASP A 78 -3.27 -18.87 7.27
CA ASP A 78 -4.55 -19.34 6.73
C ASP A 78 -5.36 -18.16 6.14
N ASP A 79 -6.59 -17.95 6.63
CA ASP A 79 -7.47 -16.85 6.24
C ASP A 79 -7.39 -15.64 7.17
N PHE A 80 -6.33 -15.53 7.97
CA PHE A 80 -6.22 -14.47 8.98
C PHE A 80 -4.89 -13.73 8.89
N LEU A 81 -4.95 -12.45 9.15
CA LEU A 81 -3.82 -11.60 9.49
C LEU A 81 -3.75 -11.51 11.02
N ARG A 82 -2.73 -12.11 11.60
CA ARG A 82 -2.53 -12.13 13.05
C ARG A 82 -1.32 -11.29 13.40
N GLY A 83 -1.44 -10.50 14.44
CA GLY A 83 -0.32 -9.68 14.85
C GLY A 83 -0.51 -8.99 16.16
N ASN A 84 0.39 -8.08 16.43
CA ASN A 84 0.37 -7.29 17.65
C ASN A 84 0.77 -5.85 17.36
N ILE A 85 0.19 -4.95 18.15
CA ILE A 85 0.58 -3.55 18.19
C ILE A 85 1.26 -3.29 19.51
N SER A 86 2.42 -2.64 19.47
CA SER A 86 3.11 -2.13 20.65
C SER A 86 3.14 -0.60 20.61
N ALA A 87 2.73 0.01 21.71
CA ALA A 87 2.76 1.46 21.92
C ALA A 87 3.00 1.77 23.39
N MET A 88 3.99 2.58 23.71
CA MET A 88 4.27 3.07 25.07
C MET A 88 4.30 1.96 26.15
N GLY A 89 4.91 0.81 25.83
CA GLY A 89 5.02 -0.32 26.75
C GLY A 89 3.79 -1.26 26.81
N SER A 90 2.68 -0.91 26.16
CA SER A 90 1.52 -1.78 26.03
C SER A 90 1.62 -2.64 24.78
N ARG A 91 1.12 -3.87 24.83
CA ARG A 91 1.04 -4.79 23.70
C ARG A 91 -0.36 -5.36 23.55
N ASN A 92 -0.96 -5.21 22.37
CA ASN A 92 -2.27 -5.73 22.04
C ASN A 92 -2.18 -6.73 20.89
N ASN A 93 -2.76 -7.90 21.07
CA ASN A 93 -2.87 -8.90 20.01
C ASN A 93 -4.13 -8.63 19.18
N LEU A 94 -4.00 -8.76 17.87
CA LEU A 94 -5.07 -8.54 16.91
C LEU A 94 -5.16 -9.72 15.96
N THR A 95 -6.40 -10.01 15.54
CA THR A 95 -6.67 -10.99 14.49
C THR A 95 -7.70 -10.40 13.54
N THR A 96 -7.36 -10.33 12.26
CA THR A 96 -8.21 -9.79 11.22
C THR A 96 -8.39 -10.82 10.12
N LYS A 97 -9.64 -11.09 9.73
CA LYS A 97 -9.93 -12.04 8.65
C LYS A 97 -9.53 -11.46 7.32
N LEU A 98 -8.72 -12.21 6.57
CA LEU A 98 -8.35 -11.90 5.20
C LEU A 98 -9.47 -12.29 4.22
N GLY A 99 -9.50 -11.66 3.07
CA GLY A 99 -10.29 -12.11 1.93
C GLY A 99 -9.64 -13.33 1.25
N ARG A 100 -10.34 -13.89 0.25
CA ARG A 100 -9.90 -15.06 -0.51
C ARG A 100 -8.48 -14.92 -1.10
N TYR A 101 -8.06 -13.71 -1.40
CA TYR A 101 -6.77 -13.43 -2.02
C TYR A 101 -5.73 -12.89 -1.05
N ARG A 102 -5.99 -12.92 0.25
CA ARG A 102 -5.06 -12.49 1.32
C ARG A 102 -4.48 -11.08 1.11
N GLU A 103 -5.26 -10.19 0.52
CA GLU A 103 -4.81 -8.84 0.23
C GLU A 103 -4.74 -8.01 1.50
N VAL A 104 -3.64 -7.30 1.65
CA VAL A 104 -3.37 -6.35 2.73
C VAL A 104 -3.12 -4.99 2.12
N ASP A 105 -3.61 -3.96 2.74
CA ASP A 105 -3.40 -2.58 2.38
C ASP A 105 -2.84 -1.82 3.58
N ALA A 106 -1.66 -1.25 3.43
CA ALA A 106 -0.99 -0.44 4.43
C ALA A 106 -0.85 1.01 4.00
N ASP A 107 -1.83 1.52 3.22
CA ASP A 107 -1.95 2.92 2.80
C ASP A 107 -0.74 3.48 2.02
N LEU A 108 0.03 2.63 1.34
CA LEU A 108 1.07 3.00 0.38
C LEU A 108 0.65 2.57 -1.04
N LEU A 109 1.15 3.28 -2.06
CA LEU A 109 0.74 3.02 -3.45
C LEU A 109 1.13 1.65 -3.95
N ILE A 110 2.23 1.08 -3.49
CA ILE A 110 2.68 -0.25 -3.88
C ILE A 110 1.65 -1.35 -3.55
N PHE A 111 0.86 -1.21 -2.49
CA PHE A 111 -0.22 -2.16 -2.17
C PHE A 111 -1.39 -2.03 -3.15
N ARG A 112 -1.68 -0.81 -3.64
CA ARG A 112 -2.65 -0.58 -4.72
C ARG A 112 -2.17 -1.22 -6.02
N ALA A 113 -0.88 -1.04 -6.35
CA ALA A 113 -0.26 -1.65 -7.52
C ALA A 113 -0.36 -3.18 -7.48
N LEU A 114 -0.06 -3.81 -6.34
CA LEU A 114 -0.19 -5.26 -6.15
C LEU A 114 -1.63 -5.74 -6.36
N THR A 115 -2.61 -5.07 -5.76
CA THR A 115 -4.04 -5.40 -5.94
C THR A 115 -4.44 -5.35 -7.42
N ILE A 116 -4.08 -4.28 -8.13
CA ILE A 116 -4.36 -4.15 -9.57
C ILE A 116 -3.64 -5.24 -10.37
N ALA A 117 -2.38 -5.51 -10.06
CA ALA A 117 -1.58 -6.53 -10.74
C ALA A 117 -2.17 -7.94 -10.55
N HIS A 118 -2.67 -8.29 -9.37
CA HIS A 118 -3.38 -9.55 -9.13
C HIS A 118 -4.67 -9.66 -9.95
N ILE A 119 -5.43 -8.58 -10.09
CA ILE A 119 -6.65 -8.54 -10.90
C ILE A 119 -6.29 -8.76 -12.38
N ARG A 120 -5.28 -8.05 -12.89
CA ARG A 120 -4.79 -8.18 -14.28
C ARG A 120 -4.27 -9.58 -14.58
N ALA A 121 -3.48 -10.16 -13.69
CA ALA A 121 -2.92 -11.52 -13.85
C ALA A 121 -4.01 -12.60 -13.98
N ARG A 122 -5.21 -12.34 -13.46
CA ARG A 122 -6.39 -13.22 -13.60
C ARG A 122 -7.23 -12.91 -14.83
N GLY A 123 -6.80 -12.00 -15.69
CA GLY A 123 -7.56 -11.56 -16.86
C GLY A 123 -8.85 -10.79 -16.53
N GLN A 124 -8.94 -10.25 -15.31
CA GLN A 124 -10.13 -9.54 -14.83
C GLN A 124 -9.96 -8.03 -15.00
N SER A 125 -11.07 -7.34 -15.19
CA SER A 125 -11.14 -5.86 -15.19
C SER A 125 -11.83 -5.31 -13.94
N ARG A 126 -12.32 -6.17 -13.08
CA ARG A 126 -13.00 -5.81 -11.83
C ARG A 126 -12.81 -6.90 -10.79
N TRP A 127 -12.62 -6.47 -9.56
CA TRP A 127 -12.64 -7.30 -8.37
C TRP A 127 -13.40 -6.61 -7.25
N THR A 128 -14.14 -7.37 -6.47
CA THR A 128 -14.78 -6.91 -5.23
C THR A 128 -14.53 -7.95 -4.16
N GLY A 129 -13.94 -7.55 -3.08
CA GLY A 129 -13.58 -8.47 -2.01
C GLY A 129 -13.28 -7.78 -0.69
N ARG A 130 -12.76 -8.58 0.24
CA ARG A 130 -12.32 -8.10 1.55
C ARG A 130 -10.81 -8.07 1.56
N ILE A 131 -10.25 -6.99 2.09
CA ILE A 131 -8.84 -6.82 2.37
C ILE A 131 -8.64 -6.52 3.85
N ALA A 132 -7.47 -6.77 4.38
CA ALA A 132 -7.04 -6.23 5.65
C ALA A 132 -6.44 -4.84 5.41
N ALA A 133 -7.15 -3.79 5.79
CA ALA A 133 -6.65 -2.42 5.74
C ALA A 133 -6.02 -2.06 7.08
N ILE A 134 -4.76 -1.60 7.06
CA ILE A 134 -4.03 -1.13 8.23
C ILE A 134 -4.14 0.39 8.26
N ASP A 135 -4.75 0.92 9.30
CA ASP A 135 -4.84 2.38 9.49
C ASP A 135 -3.48 2.97 9.87
N ALA A 136 -3.00 3.95 9.12
CA ALA A 136 -1.67 4.52 9.28
C ALA A 136 -1.45 5.24 10.63
N ASN A 137 -2.50 5.69 11.30
CA ASN A 137 -2.38 6.40 12.58
C ASN A 137 -2.47 5.46 13.78
N THR A 138 -3.39 4.49 13.75
CA THR A 138 -3.63 3.56 14.86
C THR A 138 -2.84 2.28 14.73
N LEU A 139 -2.38 1.94 13.52
CA LEU A 139 -1.77 0.70 13.09
C LEU A 139 -2.67 -0.53 13.24
N VAL A 140 -3.95 -0.33 13.51
CA VAL A 140 -4.94 -1.42 13.62
C VAL A 140 -5.30 -1.94 12.24
N ALA A 141 -5.18 -3.25 12.06
CA ALA A 141 -5.69 -3.92 10.86
C ALA A 141 -7.18 -4.22 11.03
N ALA A 142 -7.99 -3.83 10.06
CA ALA A 142 -9.42 -4.12 10.03
C ALA A 142 -9.84 -4.67 8.67
N THR A 143 -10.83 -5.57 8.66
CA THR A 143 -11.39 -6.06 7.39
C THR A 143 -12.20 -4.94 6.73
N SER A 144 -11.82 -4.57 5.51
CA SER A 144 -12.54 -3.62 4.67
C SER A 144 -13.01 -4.29 3.39
N LYS A 145 -14.27 -4.04 2.99
CA LYS A 145 -14.77 -4.45 1.67
C LYS A 145 -14.39 -3.36 0.67
N GLN A 146 -13.79 -3.77 -0.43
CA GLN A 146 -13.33 -2.83 -1.46
C GLN A 146 -13.68 -3.35 -2.86
N THR A 147 -13.82 -2.42 -3.78
CA THR A 147 -13.92 -2.71 -5.21
C THR A 147 -12.76 -2.03 -5.92
N CYS A 148 -12.07 -2.77 -6.75
CA CYS A 148 -11.08 -2.24 -7.68
C CYS A 148 -11.52 -2.61 -9.09
N ARG A 149 -11.63 -1.64 -10.00
CA ARG A 149 -12.09 -1.85 -11.36
C ARG A 149 -11.40 -0.92 -12.35
N ARG A 150 -11.25 -1.41 -13.56
CA ARG A 150 -10.78 -0.60 -14.67
C ARG A 150 -11.86 0.44 -15.05
N ALA A 151 -11.46 1.64 -15.39
CA ALA A 151 -12.35 2.70 -15.84
C ALA A 151 -12.61 2.58 -17.36
N GLY A 152 -13.79 2.08 -17.70
CA GLY A 152 -14.16 1.90 -19.10
C GLY A 152 -13.19 0.98 -19.86
N ASN A 153 -12.73 1.43 -21.04
CA ASN A 153 -11.82 0.70 -21.90
C ASN A 153 -10.34 1.08 -21.69
N ASP A 154 -10.04 2.06 -20.82
CA ASP A 154 -8.66 2.47 -20.56
C ASP A 154 -7.94 1.41 -19.71
N PRO A 155 -6.88 0.73 -20.23
CA PRO A 155 -6.17 -0.30 -19.49
C PRO A 155 -5.33 0.27 -18.33
N HIS A 156 -5.05 1.56 -18.35
CA HIS A 156 -4.16 2.23 -17.39
C HIS A 156 -4.93 2.91 -16.26
N LEU A 157 -6.21 3.23 -16.45
CA LEU A 157 -7.01 3.92 -15.43
C LEU A 157 -7.84 2.93 -14.60
N TRP A 158 -7.59 2.91 -13.31
CA TRP A 158 -8.28 2.07 -12.33
C TRP A 158 -8.99 2.92 -11.29
N ILE A 159 -10.14 2.47 -10.85
CA ILE A 159 -10.93 3.08 -9.78
C ILE A 159 -10.93 2.15 -8.59
N TYR A 160 -10.47 2.65 -7.47
CA TYR A 160 -10.42 1.95 -6.19
C TYR A 160 -11.48 2.54 -5.27
N GLU A 161 -12.44 1.72 -4.86
CA GLU A 161 -13.63 2.14 -4.11
C GLU A 161 -13.69 1.37 -2.80
N PRO A 162 -13.21 1.92 -1.67
CA PRO A 162 -13.43 1.33 -0.37
C PRO A 162 -14.91 1.45 0.01
N ARG A 163 -15.43 0.50 0.79
CA ARG A 163 -16.82 0.55 1.27
C ARG A 163 -17.10 1.78 2.12
N MET A 164 -16.11 2.19 2.90
CA MET A 164 -16.12 3.39 3.73
C MET A 164 -14.87 4.19 3.39
N GLY A 165 -15.07 5.38 2.89
CA GLY A 165 -14.00 6.26 2.45
C GLY A 165 -14.21 6.75 1.02
N ASP A 166 -13.25 7.53 0.56
CA ASP A 166 -13.30 8.18 -0.73
C ASP A 166 -12.77 7.27 -1.83
N SER A 167 -13.36 7.36 -3.02
CA SER A 167 -12.85 6.66 -4.19
C SER A 167 -11.53 7.28 -4.66
N GLU A 168 -10.67 6.44 -5.21
CA GLU A 168 -9.38 6.83 -5.75
C GLU A 168 -9.32 6.48 -7.24
N ASN A 169 -8.84 7.41 -8.05
CA ASN A 169 -8.45 7.16 -9.44
C ASN A 169 -6.95 6.88 -9.48
N ILE A 170 -6.57 5.73 -10.01
CA ILE A 170 -5.18 5.26 -10.04
C ILE A 170 -4.78 5.05 -11.50
N VAL A 171 -3.74 5.74 -11.93
CA VAL A 171 -3.14 5.57 -13.27
C VAL A 171 -1.89 4.72 -13.12
N ILE A 172 -1.81 3.65 -13.91
CA ILE A 172 -0.65 2.75 -13.97
C ILE A 172 -0.03 2.78 -15.38
N ASP A 173 1.24 2.42 -15.48
CA ASP A 173 1.88 2.13 -16.77
C ASP A 173 1.66 0.66 -17.21
N ASP A 174 2.22 0.29 -18.37
CA ASP A 174 2.15 -1.08 -18.90
C ASP A 174 2.76 -2.12 -17.95
N SER A 175 3.79 -1.73 -17.20
CA SER A 175 4.47 -2.59 -16.22
C SER A 175 3.67 -2.78 -14.92
N GLY A 176 2.60 -2.00 -14.72
CA GLY A 176 1.78 -2.02 -13.49
C GLY A 176 2.29 -1.06 -12.39
N CYS A 177 3.29 -0.22 -12.70
CA CYS A 177 3.74 0.81 -11.78
C CYS A 177 2.70 1.93 -11.70
N VAL A 178 2.39 2.41 -10.49
CA VAL A 178 1.50 3.56 -10.31
C VAL A 178 2.21 4.85 -10.70
N LEU A 179 1.63 5.57 -11.65
CA LEU A 179 2.11 6.89 -12.09
C LEU A 179 1.45 8.02 -11.33
N ARG A 180 0.16 7.86 -11.01
CA ARG A 180 -0.62 8.86 -10.30
C ARG A 180 -1.77 8.23 -9.54
N ARG A 181 -2.11 8.81 -8.39
CA ARG A 181 -3.36 8.58 -7.66
C ARG A 181 -4.01 9.93 -7.39
N HIS A 182 -5.32 9.99 -7.56
CA HIS A 182 -6.15 11.13 -7.18
C HIS A 182 -7.33 10.63 -6.34
N ASP A 183 -7.52 11.18 -5.14
CA ASP A 183 -8.66 10.84 -4.29
C ASP A 183 -9.74 11.94 -4.30
N ALA A 184 -10.93 11.60 -3.83
CA ALA A 184 -12.07 12.51 -3.79
C ALA A 184 -11.87 13.70 -2.82
N ARG A 185 -10.86 13.65 -1.94
CA ARG A 185 -10.48 14.76 -1.04
C ARG A 185 -9.51 15.75 -1.68
N GLY A 186 -9.17 15.53 -2.96
CA GLY A 186 -8.25 16.37 -3.71
C GLY A 186 -6.78 16.11 -3.41
N LEU A 187 -6.44 14.91 -2.90
CA LEU A 187 -5.05 14.49 -2.78
C LEU A 187 -4.56 13.92 -4.12
N ASP A 188 -3.52 14.49 -4.65
CA ASP A 188 -2.75 14.00 -5.77
C ASP A 188 -1.46 13.36 -5.28
N THR A 189 -1.21 12.10 -5.64
CA THR A 189 0.08 11.43 -5.46
C THR A 189 0.67 11.17 -6.84
N ILE A 190 1.86 11.67 -7.10
CA ILE A 190 2.47 11.71 -8.44
C ILE A 190 3.85 11.07 -8.35
N LEU A 191 4.13 10.09 -9.23
CA LEU A 191 5.46 9.51 -9.39
C LEU A 191 6.41 10.57 -9.95
N ILE A 192 7.51 10.83 -9.24
CA ILE A 192 8.55 11.79 -9.66
C ILE A 192 9.85 11.13 -10.10
N SER A 193 10.14 9.92 -9.59
CA SER A 193 11.28 9.14 -10.08
C SER A 193 11.05 7.64 -9.91
N ARG A 194 11.66 6.87 -10.80
CA ARG A 194 11.72 5.42 -10.75
C ARG A 194 13.12 4.94 -11.11
N THR A 195 13.70 4.09 -10.29
CA THR A 195 14.99 3.44 -10.52
C THR A 195 14.78 1.93 -10.55
N PRO A 196 15.07 1.24 -11.68
CA PRO A 196 15.00 -0.22 -11.73
C PRO A 196 16.01 -0.85 -10.76
N ALA A 197 15.65 -1.97 -10.12
CA ALA A 197 16.52 -2.65 -9.14
C ALA A 197 17.90 -3.07 -9.70
N ASN A 198 18.02 -3.30 -11.01
CA ASN A 198 19.26 -3.71 -11.65
C ASN A 198 20.26 -2.59 -11.91
N SER A 199 19.97 -1.34 -11.57
CA SER A 199 20.87 -0.18 -11.77
C SER A 199 21.83 0.08 -10.58
N VAL A 200 21.67 -0.66 -9.48
CA VAL A 200 22.46 -0.43 -8.23
C VAL A 200 23.67 -1.36 -8.10
N ALA A 201 23.95 -2.21 -9.10
CA ALA A 201 25.10 -3.13 -9.06
C ALA A 201 26.04 -2.87 -10.22
N LYS A 202 26.93 -1.87 -10.09
CA LYS A 202 28.30 -1.87 -10.70
C LYS A 202 29.21 -0.94 -9.95
#